data_49ffab0b823e09860861fb77352cf585
#
_entry.id   49ffab0b823e09860861fb77352cf585
#
_cell.length_a   1.000
_cell.length_b   1.000
_cell.length_c   1.000
_cell.angle_alpha   90.00
_cell.angle_beta   90.00
_cell.angle_gamma   90.00
#
_symmetry.space_group_name_H-M   'P 1'
#
loop_
_entity.id
_entity.type
_entity.pdbx_description
1 polymer ?
#
loop_
_entity_poly.entity_id
_entity_poly.type
_entity_poly.pdbx_seq_one_letter_code
_entity_poly.pdbx_strand_id
1 'polypeptide(L)'
;MKDDTKELTLFDNYDFIEKIESLMADCESAEVEFKSARGGFPGSLWETYSAFANTQGGVIVLGVKEKDGKFTLDGITLEQARKYKKEFWDNVNNKAHCSANVLQEKDVQDGEYNGSYVLVFNVPRAPRNKIPVYLHNNPENTFKRNYEGDYRCDASEIQRMFADADITEHPRDYKILPEFTIEQDIDKATLEQYRRLVATKSPDHPWLLLDDKHFLMKLKGYRIDRREKIEGLTLAGLLMFGKTDSITDAYGCPQYFPDYREYFSSNPDDRWTDRICPDGTWEANLFQFYYRVYPKLAAALPKPFALKDGIREDETPTHTALREAFINALVHCDYSVDSNITIELHKDCYIFSNPGSLLLSIAQYYQGGNSVCRNKALQTMFMLIGSAEKAGSGADKIIQGWKKANYRNPRIEEITHPDKVVLTLPLVSLLSDEVISYLKSLFGEDITSIEHNKLMTLATCCSEGEITNYRMQLVVDKHSADITKLLKELCNDRYLIPEGIGRGTHYRINKKFREGELPGNVASNVASNVASSPDKERRRRLSSSELHTAILQACVDFESLEAIANKVGKSLRYLKNRAIPIMVAEGLLEREYPNMPKHPHQRYRAKKR
;
A
#
# COMPACT_ATOMS: atom_id res chain seq x y z
N MET A 1 47.47 -17.59 -6.39
CA MET A 1 46.21 -17.48 -5.67
C MET A 1 46.41 -16.34 -4.67
N LYS A 2 45.92 -15.14 -4.99
CA LYS A 2 45.97 -14.00 -4.07
C LYS A 2 44.70 -14.07 -3.24
N ASP A 3 44.91 -14.05 -1.94
CA ASP A 3 43.90 -14.03 -0.90
C ASP A 3 43.30 -12.62 -0.89
N ASP A 4 42.16 -12.43 -1.58
CA ASP A 4 41.37 -11.18 -1.53
C ASP A 4 40.43 -11.27 -0.32
N THR A 5 40.98 -11.27 0.88
CA THR A 5 40.26 -10.91 2.09
C THR A 5 40.12 -9.39 2.09
N LYS A 6 39.01 -8.86 1.51
CA LYS A 6 38.56 -7.54 1.85
C LYS A 6 38.20 -7.55 3.35
N GLU A 7 39.11 -7.02 4.19
CA GLU A 7 38.76 -6.66 5.56
C GLU A 7 37.61 -5.67 5.50
N LEU A 8 36.44 -6.06 6.04
CA LEU A 8 35.34 -5.14 6.31
C LEU A 8 35.89 -3.99 7.13
N THR A 9 35.74 -2.76 6.66
CA THR A 9 36.14 -1.59 7.44
C THR A 9 35.31 -1.50 8.71
N LEU A 10 35.84 -0.88 9.75
CA LEU A 10 35.14 -0.68 11.05
C LEU A 10 33.76 0.00 10.84
N PHE A 11 33.61 0.79 9.79
CA PHE A 11 32.38 1.47 9.40
C PHE A 11 31.34 0.51 8.80
N ASP A 12 31.74 -0.43 7.97
CA ASP A 12 30.82 -1.41 7.36
C ASP A 12 30.22 -2.34 8.44
N ASN A 13 30.99 -2.65 9.48
CA ASN A 13 30.53 -3.49 10.59
C ASN A 13 29.57 -2.74 11.52
N TYR A 14 29.76 -1.43 11.73
CA TYR A 14 28.88 -0.61 12.54
C TYR A 14 27.48 -0.45 11.89
N ASP A 15 27.44 -0.15 10.60
CA ASP A 15 26.19 -0.04 9.82
C ASP A 15 25.42 -1.38 9.81
N PHE A 16 26.15 -2.52 9.77
CA PHE A 16 25.52 -3.85 9.81
C PHE A 16 24.89 -4.13 11.18
N ILE A 17 25.59 -3.81 12.28
CA ILE A 17 25.10 -3.99 13.66
C ILE A 17 23.84 -3.14 13.88
N GLU A 18 23.87 -1.85 13.52
CA GLU A 18 22.72 -0.95 13.65
C GLU A 18 21.52 -1.47 12.85
N LYS A 19 21.76 -2.02 11.66
CA LYS A 19 20.72 -2.64 10.83
C LYS A 19 20.10 -3.86 11.51
N ILE A 20 20.90 -4.77 12.07
CA ILE A 20 20.39 -5.96 12.78
C ILE A 20 19.58 -5.54 14.03
N GLU A 21 20.07 -4.59 14.80
CA GLU A 21 19.34 -4.08 15.96
C GLU A 21 18.00 -3.44 15.59
N SER A 22 17.96 -2.68 14.49
CA SER A 22 16.73 -2.11 13.97
C SER A 22 15.74 -3.20 13.56
N LEU A 23 16.20 -4.22 12.79
CA LEU A 23 15.35 -5.33 12.36
C LEU A 23 14.79 -6.13 13.55
N MET A 24 15.62 -6.38 14.58
CA MET A 24 15.18 -7.08 15.79
C MET A 24 14.27 -6.24 16.71
N ALA A 25 14.34 -4.90 16.61
CA ALA A 25 13.46 -3.99 17.36
C ALA A 25 12.05 -3.91 16.76
N ASP A 26 11.93 -4.06 15.43
CA ASP A 26 10.65 -3.94 14.72
C ASP A 26 9.74 -5.18 14.85
N CYS A 27 10.23 -6.27 15.44
CA CYS A 27 9.55 -7.58 15.50
C CYS A 27 9.31 -8.22 14.11
N GLU A 28 8.84 -9.47 14.08
CA GLU A 28 8.34 -10.04 12.83
C GLU A 28 7.20 -9.19 12.27
N SER A 29 7.38 -8.78 11.03
CA SER A 29 6.41 -7.97 10.29
C SER A 29 6.15 -8.63 8.94
N ALA A 30 5.21 -8.09 8.17
CA ALA A 30 5.00 -8.56 6.80
C ALA A 30 6.27 -8.45 5.91
N GLU A 31 7.26 -7.65 6.33
CA GLU A 31 8.47 -7.35 5.58
C GLU A 31 9.76 -7.98 6.14
N VAL A 32 9.72 -8.60 7.33
CA VAL A 32 10.91 -9.18 7.98
C VAL A 32 10.62 -10.58 8.48
N GLU A 33 11.50 -11.51 8.15
CA GLU A 33 11.41 -12.92 8.57
C GLU A 33 12.72 -13.39 9.19
N PHE A 34 12.68 -13.99 10.37
CA PHE A 34 13.82 -14.55 11.05
C PHE A 34 13.87 -16.06 10.91
N LYS A 35 15.02 -16.60 10.51
CA LYS A 35 15.22 -18.04 10.29
C LYS A 35 16.39 -18.57 11.13
N SER A 36 16.14 -19.63 11.89
CA SER A 36 17.19 -20.38 12.57
C SER A 36 18.04 -21.16 11.57
N ALA A 37 19.35 -21.16 11.76
CA ALA A 37 20.30 -21.92 10.94
C ALA A 37 21.20 -22.84 11.76
N ARG A 38 20.88 -23.09 13.03
CA ARG A 38 21.67 -23.96 13.91
C ARG A 38 21.76 -25.40 13.41
N GLY A 39 20.69 -25.89 12.76
CA GLY A 39 20.60 -27.24 12.21
C GLY A 39 21.08 -27.38 10.76
N GLY A 40 21.57 -26.34 10.14
CA GLY A 40 21.92 -26.25 8.72
C GLY A 40 21.13 -25.15 8.00
N PHE A 41 21.34 -25.05 6.69
CA PHE A 41 20.60 -24.09 5.86
C PHE A 41 19.10 -24.47 5.81
N PRO A 42 18.17 -23.59 6.24
CA PRO A 42 16.77 -23.97 6.36
C PRO A 42 16.07 -24.01 4.99
N GLY A 43 15.44 -25.14 4.65
CA GLY A 43 14.68 -25.29 3.41
C GLY A 43 13.49 -24.31 3.30
N SER A 44 12.89 -23.93 4.43
CA SER A 44 11.79 -22.95 4.47
C SER A 44 12.21 -21.53 4.07
N LEU A 45 13.50 -21.22 3.97
CA LEU A 45 13.97 -19.95 3.42
C LEU A 45 13.49 -19.74 1.99
N TRP A 46 13.37 -20.80 1.20
CA TRP A 46 12.98 -20.73 -0.20
C TRP A 46 11.52 -20.37 -0.40
N GLU A 47 10.63 -20.85 0.49
CA GLU A 47 9.21 -20.46 0.48
C GLU A 47 9.09 -18.97 0.77
N THR A 48 9.80 -18.46 1.77
CA THR A 48 9.86 -17.03 2.10
C THR A 48 10.48 -16.21 0.97
N TYR A 49 11.55 -16.71 0.33
CA TYR A 49 12.14 -16.05 -0.83
C TYR A 49 11.12 -15.89 -1.98
N SER A 50 10.41 -16.98 -2.30
CA SER A 50 9.35 -16.95 -3.31
C SER A 50 8.25 -15.97 -2.91
N ALA A 51 7.79 -16.01 -1.66
CA ALA A 51 6.72 -15.16 -1.15
C ALA A 51 7.09 -13.67 -1.22
N PHE A 52 8.29 -13.29 -0.77
CA PHE A 52 8.77 -11.92 -0.85
C PHE A 52 8.95 -11.45 -2.29
N ALA A 53 9.57 -12.27 -3.14
CA ALA A 53 9.77 -11.93 -4.55
C ALA A 53 8.45 -11.73 -5.30
N ASN A 54 7.41 -12.46 -4.96
CA ASN A 54 6.08 -12.37 -5.58
C ASN A 54 5.15 -11.32 -4.95
N THR A 55 5.55 -10.68 -3.84
CA THR A 55 4.73 -9.67 -3.15
C THR A 55 5.41 -8.29 -3.19
N GLN A 56 5.74 -7.69 -2.08
CA GLN A 56 6.35 -6.34 -2.04
C GLN A 56 7.86 -6.37 -1.73
N GLY A 57 8.45 -7.56 -1.67
CA GLY A 57 9.81 -7.78 -1.18
C GLY A 57 9.83 -7.96 0.32
N GLY A 58 11.03 -8.06 0.89
CA GLY A 58 11.23 -8.21 2.33
C GLY A 58 12.67 -8.55 2.69
N VAL A 59 12.92 -8.72 3.98
CA VAL A 59 14.24 -9.03 4.54
C VAL A 59 14.18 -10.36 5.25
N ILE A 60 15.05 -11.30 4.87
CA ILE A 60 15.24 -12.57 5.57
C ILE A 60 16.52 -12.47 6.40
N VAL A 61 16.42 -12.71 7.70
CA VAL A 61 17.53 -12.72 8.63
C VAL A 61 17.81 -14.16 9.06
N LEU A 62 18.95 -14.70 8.64
CA LEU A 62 19.37 -16.06 8.95
C LEU A 62 20.39 -16.10 10.09
N GLY A 63 20.19 -16.99 11.05
CA GLY A 63 21.03 -17.12 12.24
C GLY A 63 20.45 -16.49 13.50
N VAL A 64 19.18 -16.09 13.40
CA VAL A 64 18.40 -15.58 14.52
C VAL A 64 17.14 -16.45 14.66
N LYS A 65 16.85 -16.88 15.88
CA LYS A 65 15.64 -17.61 16.22
C LYS A 65 14.71 -16.72 17.01
N GLU A 66 13.46 -16.63 16.59
CA GLU A 66 12.40 -16.08 17.39
C GLU A 66 11.70 -17.16 18.21
N LYS A 67 11.47 -16.87 19.48
CA LYS A 67 10.62 -17.68 20.37
C LYS A 67 9.91 -16.77 21.36
N ASP A 68 8.59 -16.81 21.33
CA ASP A 68 7.72 -16.04 22.23
C ASP A 68 8.00 -14.52 22.21
N GLY A 69 8.27 -13.97 21.01
CA GLY A 69 8.62 -12.56 20.81
C GLY A 69 10.02 -12.18 21.33
N LYS A 70 10.91 -13.18 21.54
CA LYS A 70 12.31 -12.96 21.90
C LYS A 70 13.21 -13.50 20.81
N PHE A 71 14.17 -12.67 20.41
CA PHE A 71 15.19 -13.03 19.46
C PHE A 71 16.42 -13.59 20.17
N THR A 72 16.91 -14.72 19.69
CA THR A 72 18.12 -15.36 20.20
C THR A 72 19.04 -15.75 19.03
N LEU A 73 20.33 -15.48 19.16
CA LEU A 73 21.31 -15.86 18.17
C LEU A 73 21.57 -17.37 18.19
N ASP A 74 21.72 -17.95 17.02
CA ASP A 74 21.95 -19.40 16.85
C ASP A 74 23.39 -19.84 17.08
N GLY A 75 24.32 -18.90 17.20
CA GLY A 75 25.77 -19.20 17.35
C GLY A 75 26.41 -19.68 16.05
N ILE A 76 26.04 -19.14 14.88
CA ILE A 76 26.63 -19.47 13.59
C ILE A 76 28.07 -18.97 13.54
N THR A 77 28.97 -19.80 13.08
CA THR A 77 30.39 -19.46 12.87
C THR A 77 30.60 -18.80 11.50
N LEU A 78 31.74 -18.10 11.33
CA LEU A 78 32.14 -17.54 10.03
C LEU A 78 32.19 -18.59 8.92
N GLU A 79 32.69 -19.79 9.21
CA GLU A 79 32.77 -20.89 8.25
C GLU A 79 31.36 -21.34 7.80
N GLN A 80 30.45 -21.47 8.74
CA GLN A 80 29.05 -21.79 8.44
C GLN A 80 28.36 -20.66 7.64
N ALA A 81 28.59 -19.39 7.99
CA ALA A 81 28.04 -18.26 7.25
C ALA A 81 28.51 -18.25 5.79
N ARG A 82 29.82 -18.46 5.56
CA ARG A 82 30.38 -18.56 4.20
C ARG A 82 29.82 -19.76 3.43
N LYS A 83 29.63 -20.91 4.08
CA LYS A 83 29.02 -22.10 3.48
C LYS A 83 27.56 -21.80 3.08
N TYR A 84 26.76 -21.21 3.97
CA TYR A 84 25.36 -20.91 3.71
C TYR A 84 25.21 -19.86 2.61
N LYS A 85 26.05 -18.84 2.58
CA LYS A 85 26.06 -17.83 1.51
C LYS A 85 26.34 -18.46 0.15
N LYS A 86 27.31 -19.38 0.09
CA LYS A 86 27.61 -20.13 -1.14
C LYS A 86 26.43 -21.03 -1.54
N GLU A 87 25.87 -21.80 -0.61
CA GLU A 87 24.76 -22.70 -0.84
C GLU A 87 23.52 -21.92 -1.35
N PHE A 88 23.27 -20.73 -0.81
CA PHE A 88 22.22 -19.85 -1.28
C PHE A 88 22.44 -19.45 -2.76
N TRP A 89 23.63 -18.95 -3.11
CA TRP A 89 23.92 -18.52 -4.48
C TRP A 89 23.91 -19.68 -5.48
N ASP A 90 24.39 -20.86 -5.10
CA ASP A 90 24.33 -22.05 -5.94
C ASP A 90 22.87 -22.46 -6.25
N ASN A 91 22.00 -22.42 -5.25
CA ASN A 91 20.59 -22.80 -5.40
C ASN A 91 19.74 -21.74 -6.08
N VAL A 92 19.88 -20.44 -5.77
CA VAL A 92 19.07 -19.38 -6.39
C VAL A 92 19.36 -19.23 -7.88
N ASN A 93 20.58 -19.57 -8.32
CA ASN A 93 20.98 -19.57 -9.73
C ASN A 93 20.65 -20.88 -10.45
N ASN A 94 20.26 -21.92 -9.72
CA ASN A 94 19.84 -23.18 -10.29
C ASN A 94 18.35 -23.16 -10.63
N LYS A 95 18.01 -23.08 -11.92
CA LYS A 95 16.60 -23.03 -12.39
C LYS A 95 15.77 -24.25 -12.01
N ALA A 96 16.41 -25.41 -11.75
CA ALA A 96 15.69 -26.57 -11.25
C ALA A 96 15.26 -26.38 -9.78
N HIS A 97 15.88 -25.48 -9.04
CA HIS A 97 15.55 -25.17 -7.66
C HIS A 97 14.70 -23.90 -7.52
N CYS A 98 15.09 -22.81 -8.20
CA CYS A 98 14.39 -21.54 -8.18
C CYS A 98 14.24 -20.99 -9.60
N SER A 99 13.02 -20.60 -10.00
CA SER A 99 12.71 -20.16 -11.37
C SER A 99 13.43 -18.85 -11.75
N ALA A 100 13.71 -17.97 -10.79
CA ALA A 100 14.38 -16.70 -11.02
C ALA A 100 15.19 -16.21 -9.82
N ASN A 101 16.41 -15.78 -10.10
CA ASN A 101 17.19 -14.98 -9.16
C ASN A 101 16.83 -13.50 -9.31
N VAL A 102 16.42 -12.86 -8.19
CA VAL A 102 16.06 -11.43 -8.12
C VAL A 102 17.06 -10.59 -7.33
N LEU A 103 18.06 -11.23 -6.68
CA LEU A 103 19.07 -10.55 -5.87
C LEU A 103 20.31 -10.19 -6.66
N GLN A 104 20.97 -9.15 -6.20
CA GLN A 104 22.34 -8.77 -6.57
C GLN A 104 23.26 -9.06 -5.38
N GLU A 105 24.56 -9.06 -5.60
CA GLU A 105 25.55 -9.35 -4.56
C GLU A 105 25.42 -8.42 -3.33
N LYS A 106 25.10 -7.14 -3.55
CA LYS A 106 24.85 -6.13 -2.49
C LYS A 106 23.64 -6.43 -1.61
N ASP A 107 22.71 -7.26 -2.09
CA ASP A 107 21.46 -7.58 -1.39
C ASP A 107 21.66 -8.71 -0.37
N VAL A 108 22.83 -9.39 -0.40
CA VAL A 108 23.18 -10.45 0.55
C VAL A 108 24.37 -9.99 1.38
N GLN A 109 24.09 -9.65 2.62
CA GLN A 109 25.08 -9.15 3.59
C GLN A 109 25.30 -10.18 4.69
N ASP A 110 26.51 -10.27 5.21
CA ASP A 110 26.85 -11.08 6.38
C ASP A 110 27.77 -10.29 7.30
N GLY A 111 27.66 -10.53 8.59
CA GLY A 111 28.48 -9.88 9.60
C GLY A 111 28.36 -10.55 10.95
N GLU A 112 29.25 -10.17 11.86
CA GLU A 112 29.26 -10.66 13.24
C GLU A 112 28.40 -9.73 14.11
N TYR A 113 27.51 -10.33 14.90
CA TYR A 113 26.69 -9.65 15.90
C TYR A 113 26.71 -10.45 17.20
N ASN A 114 27.19 -9.84 18.30
CA ASN A 114 27.29 -10.44 19.64
C ASN A 114 27.93 -11.86 19.65
N GLY A 115 29.02 -12.04 18.90
CA GLY A 115 29.78 -13.32 18.86
C GLY A 115 29.16 -14.40 18.00
N SER A 116 28.15 -14.08 17.18
CA SER A 116 27.54 -14.99 16.19
C SER A 116 27.47 -14.30 14.83
N TYR A 117 27.64 -15.06 13.75
CA TYR A 117 27.44 -14.56 12.41
C TYR A 117 25.96 -14.58 12.03
N VAL A 118 25.52 -13.55 11.31
CA VAL A 118 24.16 -13.38 10.81
C VAL A 118 24.25 -13.08 9.32
N LEU A 119 23.35 -13.66 8.52
CA LEU A 119 23.19 -13.32 7.11
C LEU A 119 21.87 -12.59 6.90
N VAL A 120 21.90 -11.55 6.09
CA VAL A 120 20.73 -10.74 5.73
C VAL A 120 20.52 -10.78 4.23
N PHE A 121 19.35 -11.22 3.81
CA PHE A 121 18.92 -11.26 2.42
C PHE A 121 17.85 -10.18 2.22
N ASN A 122 18.17 -9.11 1.48
CA ASN A 122 17.20 -8.10 1.10
C ASN A 122 16.55 -8.55 -0.21
N VAL A 123 15.44 -9.24 -0.13
CA VAL A 123 14.74 -9.77 -1.30
C VAL A 123 13.84 -8.67 -1.89
N PRO A 124 14.15 -8.11 -3.07
CA PRO A 124 13.25 -7.15 -3.71
C PRO A 124 12.04 -7.87 -4.31
N ARG A 125 10.94 -7.14 -4.52
CA ARG A 125 9.88 -7.62 -5.41
C ARG A 125 10.48 -7.95 -6.77
N ALA A 126 10.16 -9.11 -7.32
CA ALA A 126 10.63 -9.53 -8.63
C ALA A 126 10.14 -8.57 -9.73
N PRO A 127 10.98 -8.26 -10.74
CA PRO A 127 10.50 -7.61 -11.94
C PRO A 127 9.35 -8.42 -12.55
N ARG A 128 8.34 -7.73 -13.08
CA ARG A 128 7.12 -8.33 -13.59
C ARG A 128 7.35 -9.54 -14.52
N ASN A 129 8.31 -9.44 -15.43
CA ASN A 129 8.66 -10.52 -16.38
C ASN A 129 9.34 -11.73 -15.74
N LYS A 130 9.61 -11.69 -14.45
CA LYS A 130 10.14 -12.81 -13.67
C LYS A 130 9.11 -13.39 -12.69
N ILE A 131 7.94 -12.80 -12.55
CA ILE A 131 6.81 -13.30 -11.74
C ILE A 131 6.02 -14.30 -12.59
N PRO A 132 5.59 -15.46 -12.03
CA PRO A 132 5.84 -15.93 -10.67
C PRO A 132 7.26 -16.47 -10.44
N VAL A 133 7.82 -16.18 -9.26
CA VAL A 133 9.00 -16.87 -8.77
C VAL A 133 8.56 -18.12 -8.03
N TYR A 134 8.82 -19.29 -8.62
CA TYR A 134 8.40 -20.59 -8.10
C TYR A 134 9.58 -21.51 -7.86
N LEU A 135 9.36 -22.58 -7.09
CA LEU A 135 10.38 -23.50 -6.61
C LEU A 135 10.28 -24.88 -7.27
N HIS A 136 11.42 -25.58 -7.33
CA HIS A 136 11.52 -26.97 -7.77
C HIS A 136 10.96 -27.23 -9.18
N ASN A 137 11.15 -26.25 -10.07
CA ASN A 137 10.63 -26.28 -11.46
C ASN A 137 9.13 -26.62 -11.55
N ASN A 138 8.36 -26.31 -10.51
CA ASN A 138 6.92 -26.52 -10.46
C ASN A 138 6.18 -25.21 -10.11
N PRO A 139 5.42 -24.63 -11.04
CA PRO A 139 4.64 -23.41 -10.79
C PRO A 139 3.67 -23.49 -9.60
N GLU A 140 3.18 -24.67 -9.25
CA GLU A 140 2.34 -24.84 -8.06
C GLU A 140 3.08 -24.52 -6.75
N ASN A 141 4.43 -24.52 -6.76
CA ASN A 141 5.25 -24.09 -5.63
C ASN A 141 5.56 -22.59 -5.71
N THR A 142 4.55 -21.79 -5.98
CA THR A 142 4.57 -20.32 -5.92
C THR A 142 3.97 -19.88 -4.59
N PHE A 143 4.63 -18.96 -3.91
CA PHE A 143 4.20 -18.45 -2.62
C PHE A 143 4.01 -16.93 -2.67
N LYS A 144 3.06 -16.43 -1.86
CA LYS A 144 2.82 -15.01 -1.59
C LYS A 144 2.89 -14.74 -0.10
N ARG A 145 3.33 -13.55 0.28
CA ARG A 145 3.27 -13.09 1.67
C ARG A 145 1.91 -12.47 1.96
N ASN A 146 1.26 -12.94 3.02
CA ASN A 146 0.04 -12.34 3.54
C ASN A 146 0.17 -12.18 5.04
N TYR A 147 0.26 -10.93 5.52
CA TYR A 147 0.55 -10.60 6.91
C TYR A 147 1.92 -11.19 7.33
N GLU A 148 1.98 -12.11 8.29
CA GLU A 148 3.21 -12.74 8.78
C GLU A 148 3.45 -14.15 8.20
N GLY A 149 2.61 -14.60 7.25
CA GLY A 149 2.67 -15.98 6.72
C GLY A 149 3.00 -16.05 5.23
N ASP A 150 3.70 -17.14 4.85
CA ASP A 150 3.95 -17.51 3.47
C ASP A 150 2.88 -18.50 3.02
N TYR A 151 2.08 -18.14 2.01
CA TYR A 151 0.95 -18.94 1.54
C TYR A 151 1.17 -19.37 0.10
N ARG A 152 0.87 -20.64 -0.18
CA ARG A 152 0.91 -21.17 -1.53
C ARG A 152 -0.22 -20.58 -2.36
N CYS A 153 0.11 -20.08 -3.56
CA CYS A 153 -0.87 -19.56 -4.51
C CYS A 153 -1.75 -20.66 -5.09
N ASP A 154 -2.99 -20.33 -5.40
CA ASP A 154 -3.87 -21.22 -6.15
C ASP A 154 -3.56 -21.18 -7.67
N ALA A 155 -4.15 -22.13 -8.42
CA ALA A 155 -3.91 -22.23 -9.87
C ALA A 155 -4.35 -20.98 -10.62
N SER A 156 -5.42 -20.32 -10.20
CA SER A 156 -5.95 -19.11 -10.85
C SER A 156 -5.03 -17.91 -10.61
N GLU A 157 -4.46 -17.77 -9.40
CA GLU A 157 -3.46 -16.75 -9.08
C GLU A 157 -2.19 -16.93 -9.93
N ILE A 158 -1.69 -18.17 -10.05
CA ILE A 158 -0.50 -18.50 -10.84
C ILE A 158 -0.73 -18.17 -12.31
N GLN A 159 -1.89 -18.53 -12.88
CA GLN A 159 -2.24 -18.18 -14.26
C GLN A 159 -2.29 -16.67 -14.47
N ARG A 160 -2.86 -15.92 -13.54
CA ARG A 160 -2.87 -14.45 -13.59
C ARG A 160 -1.46 -13.86 -13.56
N MET A 161 -0.58 -14.40 -12.70
CA MET A 161 0.82 -13.95 -12.62
C MET A 161 1.56 -14.15 -13.94
N PHE A 162 1.41 -15.30 -14.60
CA PHE A 162 2.00 -15.53 -15.92
C PHE A 162 1.44 -14.58 -16.98
N ALA A 163 0.12 -14.37 -16.99
CA ALA A 163 -0.53 -13.46 -17.91
C ALA A 163 -0.11 -11.99 -17.67
N ASP A 164 0.13 -11.58 -16.43
CA ASP A 164 0.66 -10.25 -16.09
C ASP A 164 2.14 -10.10 -16.49
N ALA A 165 2.91 -11.18 -16.46
CA ALA A 165 4.30 -11.17 -16.93
C ALA A 165 4.40 -10.83 -18.42
N ASP A 166 3.47 -11.35 -19.23
CA ASP A 166 3.45 -11.22 -20.69
C ASP A 166 2.61 -10.03 -21.21
N ILE A 167 2.02 -9.24 -20.35
CA ILE A 167 1.05 -8.19 -20.70
C ILE A 167 1.58 -7.14 -21.69
N THR A 168 2.90 -7.01 -21.81
CA THR A 168 3.54 -6.04 -22.72
C THR A 168 3.44 -6.51 -24.16
N GLU A 169 3.60 -7.79 -24.40
CA GLU A 169 3.54 -8.42 -25.73
C GLU A 169 2.11 -8.80 -26.09
N HIS A 170 1.35 -9.33 -25.12
CA HIS A 170 -0.03 -9.78 -25.29
C HIS A 170 -0.98 -9.08 -24.31
N PRO A 171 -1.37 -7.81 -24.54
CA PRO A 171 -2.36 -7.13 -23.69
C PRO A 171 -3.67 -7.91 -23.66
N ARG A 172 -4.22 -8.14 -22.46
CA ARG A 172 -5.41 -8.98 -22.26
C ARG A 172 -6.65 -8.42 -22.96
N ASP A 173 -6.78 -7.11 -23.01
CA ASP A 173 -7.88 -6.40 -23.64
C ASP A 173 -7.85 -6.49 -25.19
N TYR A 174 -6.75 -7.06 -25.77
CA TYR A 174 -6.63 -7.37 -27.20
C TYR A 174 -7.20 -8.75 -27.57
N LYS A 175 -7.64 -9.54 -26.59
CA LYS A 175 -8.28 -10.85 -26.84
C LYS A 175 -9.44 -10.68 -27.81
N ILE A 176 -9.44 -11.44 -28.92
CA ILE A 176 -10.54 -11.49 -29.88
C ILE A 176 -11.63 -12.39 -29.31
N LEU A 177 -12.86 -11.96 -29.45
CA LEU A 177 -14.08 -12.64 -29.04
C LEU A 177 -14.89 -12.94 -30.30
N PRO A 178 -14.63 -14.04 -30.99
CA PRO A 178 -15.23 -14.32 -32.31
C PRO A 178 -16.73 -14.61 -32.25
N GLU A 179 -17.26 -14.87 -31.06
CA GLU A 179 -18.68 -15.10 -30.80
C GLU A 179 -19.52 -13.81 -30.89
N PHE A 180 -18.87 -12.63 -30.79
CA PHE A 180 -19.54 -11.34 -30.74
C PHE A 180 -19.40 -10.57 -32.05
N THR A 181 -20.49 -9.87 -32.46
CA THR A 181 -20.56 -9.05 -33.65
C THR A 181 -20.81 -7.58 -33.36
N ILE A 182 -20.41 -6.69 -34.26
CA ILE A 182 -20.65 -5.25 -34.10
C ILE A 182 -22.14 -4.94 -34.09
N GLU A 183 -22.91 -5.62 -34.94
CA GLU A 183 -24.33 -5.36 -35.16
C GLU A 183 -25.19 -5.75 -33.97
N GLN A 184 -24.85 -6.84 -33.29
CA GLN A 184 -25.64 -7.41 -32.17
C GLN A 184 -25.17 -6.91 -30.82
N ASP A 185 -23.85 -6.74 -30.64
CA ASP A 185 -23.24 -6.64 -29.32
C ASP A 185 -22.76 -5.23 -28.98
N ILE A 186 -22.56 -4.36 -29.98
CA ILE A 186 -22.17 -2.95 -29.72
C ILE A 186 -23.41 -2.09 -29.58
N ASP A 187 -23.41 -1.25 -28.54
CA ASP A 187 -24.38 -0.16 -28.39
C ASP A 187 -24.03 0.99 -29.36
N LYS A 188 -24.81 1.11 -30.44
CA LYS A 188 -24.59 2.12 -31.47
C LYS A 188 -24.67 3.54 -30.93
N ALA A 189 -25.57 3.80 -29.97
CA ALA A 189 -25.70 5.13 -29.36
C ALA A 189 -24.43 5.54 -28.61
N THR A 190 -23.83 4.62 -27.88
CA THR A 190 -22.54 4.83 -27.20
C THR A 190 -21.42 5.09 -28.21
N LEU A 191 -21.31 4.28 -29.29
CA LEU A 191 -20.27 4.45 -30.30
C LEU A 191 -20.40 5.80 -31.03
N GLU A 192 -21.62 6.22 -31.36
CA GLU A 192 -21.89 7.54 -31.97
C GLU A 192 -21.58 8.70 -31.01
N GLN A 193 -21.90 8.56 -29.73
CA GLN A 193 -21.54 9.55 -28.72
C GLN A 193 -20.02 9.68 -28.61
N TYR A 194 -19.31 8.57 -28.62
CA TYR A 194 -17.86 8.55 -28.60
C TYR A 194 -17.27 9.25 -29.83
N ARG A 195 -17.78 8.97 -31.03
CA ARG A 195 -17.37 9.64 -32.29
C ARG A 195 -17.57 11.16 -32.21
N ARG A 196 -18.71 11.61 -31.67
CA ARG A 196 -18.97 13.05 -31.45
C ARG A 196 -17.95 13.70 -30.55
N LEU A 197 -17.50 13.02 -29.49
CA LEU A 197 -16.45 13.56 -28.61
C LEU A 197 -15.10 13.63 -29.32
N VAL A 198 -14.75 12.63 -30.13
CA VAL A 198 -13.54 12.69 -30.98
C VAL A 198 -13.63 13.87 -31.94
N ALA A 199 -14.78 14.09 -32.58
CA ALA A 199 -15.00 15.20 -33.50
C ALA A 199 -14.93 16.57 -32.78
N THR A 200 -15.46 16.67 -31.57
CA THR A 200 -15.36 17.90 -30.77
C THR A 200 -13.92 18.27 -30.43
N LYS A 201 -13.09 17.26 -30.11
CA LYS A 201 -11.69 17.47 -29.80
C LYS A 201 -10.81 17.68 -31.03
N SER A 202 -11.10 16.96 -32.10
CA SER A 202 -10.31 16.94 -33.33
C SER A 202 -11.27 16.82 -34.53
N PRO A 203 -11.85 17.95 -35.02
CA PRO A 203 -12.90 17.93 -36.04
C PRO A 203 -12.48 17.23 -37.35
N ASP A 204 -11.21 17.38 -37.73
CA ASP A 204 -10.66 16.83 -38.97
C ASP A 204 -9.97 15.48 -38.78
N HIS A 205 -10.29 14.77 -37.69
CA HIS A 205 -9.62 13.48 -37.41
C HIS A 205 -10.00 12.44 -38.49
N PRO A 206 -9.02 11.87 -39.23
CA PRO A 206 -9.32 11.04 -40.40
C PRO A 206 -10.10 9.76 -40.11
N TRP A 207 -10.09 9.31 -38.84
CA TRP A 207 -10.84 8.11 -38.45
C TRP A 207 -12.36 8.35 -38.38
N LEU A 208 -12.81 9.60 -38.31
CA LEU A 208 -14.24 9.94 -38.27
C LEU A 208 -14.95 9.57 -39.60
N LEU A 209 -14.20 9.47 -40.69
CA LEU A 209 -14.74 9.09 -42.02
C LEU A 209 -14.86 7.55 -42.22
N LEU A 210 -14.33 6.77 -41.28
CA LEU A 210 -14.36 5.32 -41.35
C LEU A 210 -15.71 4.76 -40.92
N ASP A 211 -16.11 3.62 -41.49
CA ASP A 211 -17.23 2.82 -40.98
C ASP A 211 -16.91 2.28 -39.57
N ASP A 212 -17.88 1.70 -38.89
CA ASP A 212 -17.74 1.25 -37.51
C ASP A 212 -16.67 0.18 -37.33
N LYS A 213 -16.58 -0.80 -38.27
CA LYS A 213 -15.57 -1.85 -38.23
C LYS A 213 -14.16 -1.25 -38.31
N HIS A 214 -13.91 -0.42 -39.29
CA HIS A 214 -12.59 0.18 -39.49
C HIS A 214 -12.25 1.19 -38.41
N PHE A 215 -13.24 1.94 -37.87
CA PHE A 215 -13.05 2.81 -36.74
C PHE A 215 -12.64 2.02 -35.48
N LEU A 216 -13.38 0.94 -35.17
CA LEU A 216 -13.05 0.05 -34.06
C LEU A 216 -11.69 -0.64 -34.24
N MET A 217 -11.31 -0.98 -35.46
CA MET A 217 -9.97 -1.52 -35.75
C MET A 217 -8.85 -0.53 -35.40
N LYS A 218 -9.04 0.77 -35.69
CA LYS A 218 -8.08 1.82 -35.30
C LYS A 218 -7.96 1.95 -33.80
N LEU A 219 -9.06 1.79 -33.07
CA LEU A 219 -9.12 1.81 -31.60
C LEU A 219 -8.63 0.50 -30.96
N LYS A 220 -8.37 -0.54 -31.74
CA LYS A 220 -8.13 -1.91 -31.25
C LYS A 220 -9.36 -2.54 -30.58
N GLY A 221 -10.53 -1.98 -30.77
CA GLY A 221 -11.82 -2.54 -30.35
C GLY A 221 -12.31 -3.67 -31.27
N TYR A 222 -11.73 -3.80 -32.45
CA TYR A 222 -11.87 -4.91 -33.41
C TYR A 222 -10.49 -5.29 -33.94
N ARG A 223 -10.19 -6.58 -34.09
CA ARG A 223 -8.90 -7.06 -34.57
C ARG A 223 -9.02 -8.23 -35.51
N ILE A 224 -7.99 -8.39 -36.33
CA ILE A 224 -7.75 -9.54 -37.20
C ILE A 224 -6.45 -10.20 -36.74
N ASP A 225 -6.53 -11.44 -36.25
CA ASP A 225 -5.35 -12.24 -35.99
C ASP A 225 -4.95 -12.96 -37.28
N ARG A 226 -3.80 -12.58 -37.81
CA ARG A 226 -3.31 -13.13 -39.11
C ARG A 226 -2.72 -14.54 -38.97
N ARG A 227 -2.34 -14.96 -37.74
CA ARG A 227 -1.79 -16.30 -37.48
C ARG A 227 -2.91 -17.31 -37.36
N GLU A 228 -3.87 -17.03 -36.50
CA GLU A 228 -5.02 -17.90 -36.23
C GLU A 228 -6.14 -17.73 -37.27
N LYS A 229 -6.03 -16.71 -38.13
CA LYS A 229 -7.03 -16.37 -39.16
C LYS A 229 -8.43 -16.13 -38.61
N ILE A 230 -8.49 -15.58 -37.39
CA ILE A 230 -9.73 -15.16 -36.73
C ILE A 230 -9.84 -13.64 -36.72
N GLU A 231 -11.05 -13.13 -36.80
CA GLU A 231 -11.34 -11.70 -36.60
C GLU A 231 -12.60 -11.53 -35.74
N GLY A 232 -12.68 -10.42 -35.05
CA GLY A 232 -13.84 -10.14 -34.18
C GLY A 232 -13.64 -8.92 -33.31
N LEU A 233 -14.67 -8.64 -32.54
CA LEU A 233 -14.58 -7.69 -31.44
C LEU A 233 -13.49 -8.13 -30.46
N THR A 234 -12.80 -7.15 -29.89
CA THR A 234 -11.88 -7.42 -28.78
C THR A 234 -12.58 -7.22 -27.46
N LEU A 235 -12.00 -7.77 -26.40
CA LEU A 235 -12.46 -7.51 -25.05
C LEU A 235 -12.57 -6.01 -24.76
N ALA A 236 -11.59 -5.19 -25.21
CA ALA A 236 -11.65 -3.74 -25.07
C ALA A 236 -12.84 -3.11 -25.81
N GLY A 237 -13.12 -3.56 -27.02
CA GLY A 237 -14.25 -3.07 -27.80
C GLY A 237 -15.59 -3.38 -27.13
N LEU A 238 -15.73 -4.61 -26.62
CA LEU A 238 -16.91 -5.04 -25.88
C LEU A 238 -17.09 -4.26 -24.57
N LEU A 239 -16.05 -4.16 -23.76
CA LEU A 239 -16.10 -3.41 -22.49
C LEU A 239 -16.39 -1.93 -22.68
N MET A 240 -15.84 -1.31 -23.73
CA MET A 240 -15.97 0.14 -23.95
C MET A 240 -17.29 0.55 -24.57
N PHE A 241 -17.84 -0.28 -25.47
CA PHE A 241 -18.98 0.07 -26.30
C PHE A 241 -20.09 -0.98 -26.32
N GLY A 242 -19.92 -2.10 -25.62
CA GLY A 242 -20.86 -3.21 -25.65
C GLY A 242 -22.18 -2.90 -24.95
N LYS A 243 -23.20 -3.69 -25.31
CA LYS A 243 -24.42 -3.77 -24.53
C LYS A 243 -24.17 -4.53 -23.23
N THR A 244 -24.91 -4.22 -22.20
CA THR A 244 -24.73 -4.84 -20.87
C THR A 244 -24.83 -6.35 -20.93
N ASP A 245 -25.82 -6.89 -21.61
CA ASP A 245 -26.03 -8.34 -21.72
C ASP A 245 -24.88 -9.03 -22.46
N SER A 246 -24.33 -8.38 -23.51
CA SER A 246 -23.18 -8.90 -24.23
C SER A 246 -21.88 -8.86 -23.41
N ILE A 247 -21.68 -7.80 -22.61
CA ILE A 247 -20.51 -7.71 -21.71
C ILE A 247 -20.55 -8.82 -20.67
N THR A 248 -21.73 -9.08 -20.08
CA THR A 248 -21.92 -10.06 -19.00
C THR A 248 -22.18 -11.48 -19.50
N ASP A 249 -22.15 -11.71 -20.80
CA ASP A 249 -22.23 -13.04 -21.38
C ASP A 249 -21.08 -13.95 -20.91
N ALA A 250 -21.30 -15.27 -20.94
CA ALA A 250 -20.34 -16.28 -20.50
C ALA A 250 -19.00 -16.23 -21.27
N TYR A 251 -19.00 -15.80 -22.53
CA TYR A 251 -17.81 -15.63 -23.36
C TYR A 251 -17.19 -14.23 -23.26
N GLY A 252 -17.90 -13.29 -22.64
CA GLY A 252 -17.47 -11.92 -22.35
C GLY A 252 -16.77 -11.81 -21.00
N CYS A 253 -17.36 -11.00 -20.12
CA CYS A 253 -16.95 -10.77 -18.74
C CYS A 253 -18.12 -11.02 -17.79
N PRO A 254 -18.46 -12.27 -17.45
CA PRO A 254 -19.65 -12.60 -16.67
C PRO A 254 -19.68 -11.96 -15.28
N GLN A 255 -18.51 -11.62 -14.71
CA GLN A 255 -18.38 -10.97 -13.41
C GLN A 255 -18.32 -9.43 -13.49
N TYR A 256 -18.49 -8.85 -14.67
CA TYR A 256 -18.43 -7.41 -14.86
C TYR A 256 -19.58 -6.69 -14.15
N PHE A 257 -19.23 -5.88 -13.15
CA PHE A 257 -20.17 -5.09 -12.38
C PHE A 257 -19.50 -3.78 -11.90
N PRO A 258 -19.55 -2.69 -12.67
CA PRO A 258 -19.07 -1.40 -12.22
C PRO A 258 -20.07 -0.78 -11.23
N ASP A 259 -19.59 -0.31 -10.08
CA ASP A 259 -20.42 0.17 -8.98
C ASP A 259 -19.86 1.47 -8.42
N TYR A 260 -20.64 2.54 -8.52
CA TYR A 260 -20.35 3.83 -7.88
C TYR A 260 -21.31 4.05 -6.73
N ARG A 261 -20.79 4.53 -5.60
CA ARG A 261 -21.55 4.76 -4.36
C ARG A 261 -21.15 6.08 -3.72
N GLU A 262 -22.15 6.81 -3.17
CA GLU A 262 -21.93 8.00 -2.33
C GLU A 262 -22.29 7.72 -0.88
N TYR A 263 -21.49 8.23 0.05
CA TYR A 263 -21.66 8.07 1.49
C TYR A 263 -21.67 9.43 2.20
N PHE A 264 -22.77 10.18 2.09
CA PHE A 264 -22.93 11.49 2.72
C PHE A 264 -23.89 11.47 3.92
N SER A 265 -24.67 10.42 4.12
CA SER A 265 -25.55 10.30 5.28
C SER A 265 -24.75 10.16 6.57
N SER A 266 -25.27 10.77 7.63
CA SER A 266 -24.78 10.59 9.01
C SER A 266 -25.54 9.48 9.73
N ASN A 267 -26.58 8.91 9.10
CA ASN A 267 -27.35 7.80 9.63
C ASN A 267 -26.62 6.49 9.31
N PRO A 268 -26.22 5.71 10.31
CA PRO A 268 -25.51 4.44 10.11
C PRO A 268 -26.36 3.36 9.42
N ASP A 269 -27.67 3.51 9.37
CA ASP A 269 -28.57 2.58 8.69
C ASP A 269 -28.65 2.81 7.17
N ASP A 270 -28.20 3.96 6.68
CA ASP A 270 -28.15 4.27 5.25
C ASP A 270 -26.95 3.59 4.60
N ARG A 271 -27.21 2.66 3.67
CA ARG A 271 -26.15 1.93 2.96
C ARG A 271 -25.35 2.84 2.02
N TRP A 272 -26.00 3.79 1.34
CA TRP A 272 -25.43 4.82 0.45
C TRP A 272 -26.44 5.94 0.27
N THR A 273 -25.95 7.13 -0.05
CA THR A 273 -26.81 8.30 -0.37
C THR A 273 -27.25 8.28 -1.83
N ASP A 274 -26.35 7.83 -2.72
CA ASP A 274 -26.60 7.67 -4.16
C ASP A 274 -25.77 6.51 -4.71
N ARG A 275 -26.23 5.92 -5.83
CA ARG A 275 -25.56 4.78 -6.46
C ARG A 275 -25.77 4.77 -7.96
N ILE A 276 -24.73 4.42 -8.72
CA ILE A 276 -24.79 4.12 -10.15
C ILE A 276 -24.22 2.71 -10.36
N CYS A 277 -25.06 1.78 -10.77
CA CYS A 277 -24.71 0.41 -11.10
C CYS A 277 -25.52 -0.09 -12.29
N PRO A 278 -25.22 -1.25 -12.87
CA PRO A 278 -26.05 -1.88 -13.89
C PRO A 278 -27.45 -2.19 -13.30
N ASP A 279 -28.46 -1.40 -13.68
CA ASP A 279 -29.84 -1.52 -13.23
C ASP A 279 -30.83 -1.75 -14.38
N GLY A 280 -30.32 -1.93 -15.61
CA GLY A 280 -31.10 -2.13 -16.82
C GLY A 280 -31.67 -0.86 -17.43
N THR A 281 -31.46 0.32 -16.84
CA THR A 281 -31.93 1.61 -17.39
C THR A 281 -30.96 2.23 -18.40
N TRP A 282 -29.75 1.70 -18.50
CA TRP A 282 -28.68 2.18 -19.36
C TRP A 282 -27.72 1.05 -19.73
N GLU A 283 -26.98 1.20 -20.82
CA GLU A 283 -25.91 0.24 -21.19
C GLU A 283 -24.68 0.50 -20.32
N ALA A 284 -24.38 -0.48 -19.45
CA ALA A 284 -23.38 -0.33 -18.39
C ALA A 284 -21.93 -0.57 -18.90
N ASN A 285 -21.61 -0.15 -20.14
CA ASN A 285 -20.24 -0.19 -20.64
C ASN A 285 -19.35 0.88 -19.97
N LEU A 286 -18.04 0.75 -20.10
CA LEU A 286 -17.07 1.63 -19.44
C LEU A 286 -17.19 3.09 -19.86
N PHE A 287 -17.55 3.36 -21.12
CA PHE A 287 -17.76 4.72 -21.60
C PHE A 287 -18.92 5.38 -20.89
N GLN A 288 -20.09 4.73 -20.83
CA GLN A 288 -21.27 5.26 -20.16
C GLN A 288 -21.08 5.37 -18.64
N PHE A 289 -20.41 4.39 -18.04
CA PHE A 289 -20.06 4.43 -16.62
C PHE A 289 -19.18 5.65 -16.31
N TYR A 290 -18.11 5.86 -17.09
CA TYR A 290 -17.24 7.02 -16.92
C TYR A 290 -17.99 8.34 -17.00
N TYR A 291 -18.82 8.53 -18.05
CA TYR A 291 -19.55 9.79 -18.26
C TYR A 291 -20.68 10.04 -17.25
N ARG A 292 -21.20 9.00 -16.62
CA ARG A 292 -22.20 9.14 -15.53
C ARG A 292 -21.56 9.45 -14.19
N VAL A 293 -20.41 8.87 -13.91
CA VAL A 293 -19.76 8.94 -12.59
C VAL A 293 -18.83 10.14 -12.46
N TYR A 294 -18.01 10.45 -13.49
CA TYR A 294 -17.01 11.52 -13.40
C TYR A 294 -17.59 12.89 -13.01
N PRO A 295 -18.73 13.34 -13.55
CA PRO A 295 -19.33 14.63 -13.15
C PRO A 295 -19.71 14.69 -11.66
N LYS A 296 -20.14 13.58 -11.07
CA LYS A 296 -20.45 13.48 -9.64
C LYS A 296 -19.19 13.59 -8.79
N LEU A 297 -18.14 12.86 -9.16
CA LEU A 297 -16.85 12.96 -8.50
C LEU A 297 -16.28 14.38 -8.58
N ALA A 298 -16.30 14.99 -9.76
CA ALA A 298 -15.77 16.34 -9.98
C ALA A 298 -16.56 17.43 -9.24
N ALA A 299 -17.86 17.22 -9.03
CA ALA A 299 -18.71 18.18 -8.30
C ALA A 299 -18.34 18.31 -6.81
N ALA A 300 -17.73 17.29 -6.22
CA ALA A 300 -17.29 17.30 -4.82
C ALA A 300 -15.97 18.07 -4.61
N LEU A 301 -15.23 18.40 -5.69
CA LEU A 301 -14.02 19.21 -5.61
C LEU A 301 -14.34 20.71 -5.61
N PRO A 302 -13.64 21.51 -4.81
CA PRO A 302 -13.73 22.96 -4.85
C PRO A 302 -13.36 23.49 -6.24
N LYS A 303 -14.19 24.39 -6.77
CA LYS A 303 -13.93 25.13 -8.02
C LYS A 303 -13.50 26.55 -7.68
N PRO A 304 -12.21 26.83 -7.49
CA PRO A 304 -11.75 28.18 -7.24
C PRO A 304 -12.03 29.07 -8.45
N PHE A 305 -12.36 30.31 -8.18
CA PHE A 305 -12.51 31.31 -9.24
C PHE A 305 -11.11 31.68 -9.74
N ALA A 306 -10.68 31.07 -10.84
CA ALA A 306 -9.44 31.40 -11.51
C ALA A 306 -9.72 31.82 -12.95
N LEU A 307 -9.11 32.93 -13.38
CA LEU A 307 -9.15 33.41 -14.76
C LEU A 307 -7.77 33.18 -15.37
N LYS A 308 -7.73 32.50 -16.51
CA LYS A 308 -6.55 32.42 -17.36
C LYS A 308 -6.88 33.05 -18.69
N ASP A 309 -6.11 34.08 -19.06
CA ASP A 309 -6.34 34.86 -20.27
C ASP A 309 -7.79 35.42 -20.39
N GLY A 310 -8.41 35.78 -19.24
CA GLY A 310 -9.77 36.27 -19.19
C GLY A 310 -10.86 35.20 -19.28
N ILE A 311 -10.49 33.94 -19.43
CA ILE A 311 -11.42 32.79 -19.50
C ILE A 311 -11.39 32.06 -18.14
N ARG A 312 -12.58 31.71 -17.64
CA ARG A 312 -12.69 30.93 -16.41
C ARG A 312 -12.11 29.54 -16.61
N GLU A 313 -11.14 29.17 -15.78
CA GLU A 313 -10.56 27.83 -15.77
C GLU A 313 -11.37 26.96 -14.78
N ASP A 314 -12.24 26.10 -15.33
CA ASP A 314 -13.11 25.22 -14.51
C ASP A 314 -12.39 23.94 -14.07
N GLU A 315 -11.27 23.57 -14.72
CA GLU A 315 -10.46 22.39 -14.36
C GLU A 315 -9.19 22.80 -13.64
N THR A 316 -9.06 22.38 -12.38
CA THR A 316 -7.82 22.53 -11.59
C THR A 316 -6.92 21.31 -11.78
N PRO A 317 -5.62 21.39 -11.40
CA PRO A 317 -4.74 20.21 -11.35
C PRO A 317 -5.32 19.05 -10.52
N THR A 318 -6.16 19.36 -9.52
CA THR A 318 -6.84 18.35 -8.71
C THR A 318 -7.96 17.65 -9.50
N HIS A 319 -8.70 18.35 -10.35
CA HIS A 319 -9.67 17.71 -11.26
C HIS A 319 -8.98 16.80 -12.27
N THR A 320 -7.83 17.24 -12.82
CA THR A 320 -7.02 16.40 -13.70
C THR A 320 -6.51 15.15 -12.99
N ALA A 321 -6.05 15.28 -11.75
CA ALA A 321 -5.62 14.15 -10.92
C ALA A 321 -6.77 13.18 -10.60
N LEU A 322 -7.96 13.70 -10.28
CA LEU A 322 -9.15 12.89 -10.03
C LEU A 322 -9.57 12.10 -11.28
N ARG A 323 -9.57 12.75 -12.44
CA ARG A 323 -9.86 12.11 -13.72
C ARG A 323 -8.86 10.99 -14.03
N GLU A 324 -7.57 11.26 -13.83
CA GLU A 324 -6.50 10.27 -14.00
C GLU A 324 -6.68 9.07 -13.07
N ALA A 325 -7.00 9.30 -11.79
CA ALA A 325 -7.25 8.23 -10.81
C ALA A 325 -8.42 7.34 -11.23
N PHE A 326 -9.51 7.94 -11.67
CA PHE A 326 -10.69 7.19 -12.12
C PHE A 326 -10.39 6.35 -13.36
N ILE A 327 -9.76 6.94 -14.38
CA ILE A 327 -9.40 6.22 -15.59
C ILE A 327 -8.41 5.09 -15.26
N ASN A 328 -7.43 5.34 -14.39
CA ASN A 328 -6.49 4.32 -13.95
C ASN A 328 -7.20 3.13 -13.29
N ALA A 329 -8.24 3.34 -12.50
CA ALA A 329 -9.05 2.26 -11.96
C ALA A 329 -9.70 1.41 -13.06
N LEU A 330 -10.15 2.03 -14.17
CA LEU A 330 -10.76 1.32 -15.30
C LEU A 330 -9.72 0.60 -16.18
N VAL A 331 -8.61 1.26 -16.53
CA VAL A 331 -7.63 0.71 -17.47
C VAL A 331 -6.63 -0.26 -16.84
N HIS A 332 -6.50 -0.27 -15.51
CA HIS A 332 -5.66 -1.23 -14.78
C HIS A 332 -6.45 -2.39 -14.17
N CYS A 333 -7.78 -2.38 -14.27
CA CYS A 333 -8.64 -3.47 -13.80
C CYS A 333 -8.29 -4.79 -14.50
N ASP A 334 -8.24 -5.86 -13.75
CA ASP A 334 -8.22 -7.22 -14.27
C ASP A 334 -9.65 -7.74 -14.37
N TYR A 335 -10.22 -7.66 -15.58
CA TYR A 335 -11.59 -8.07 -15.86
C TYR A 335 -11.80 -9.61 -15.83
N SER A 336 -10.76 -10.38 -15.54
CA SER A 336 -10.86 -11.84 -15.37
C SER A 336 -11.02 -12.28 -13.90
N VAL A 337 -10.91 -11.33 -12.95
CA VAL A 337 -11.05 -11.60 -11.51
C VAL A 337 -12.51 -11.47 -11.09
N ASP A 338 -12.98 -12.42 -10.27
CA ASP A 338 -14.31 -12.37 -9.67
C ASP A 338 -14.36 -11.32 -8.56
N SER A 339 -14.41 -10.08 -8.94
CA SER A 339 -14.52 -8.92 -8.05
C SER A 339 -15.00 -7.70 -8.84
N ASN A 340 -15.61 -6.73 -8.15
CA ASN A 340 -16.22 -5.57 -8.77
C ASN A 340 -15.26 -4.37 -8.80
N ILE A 341 -15.37 -3.54 -9.85
CA ILE A 341 -14.83 -2.18 -9.83
C ILE A 341 -15.75 -1.37 -8.94
N THR A 342 -15.22 -0.84 -7.85
CA THR A 342 -15.99 0.01 -6.93
C THR A 342 -15.37 1.38 -6.83
N ILE A 343 -16.18 2.42 -7.06
CA ILE A 343 -15.80 3.82 -6.92
C ILE A 343 -16.66 4.41 -5.82
N GLU A 344 -16.04 4.91 -4.77
CA GLU A 344 -16.78 5.46 -3.63
C GLU A 344 -16.42 6.92 -3.40
N LEU A 345 -17.44 7.71 -3.13
CA LEU A 345 -17.32 9.10 -2.73
C LEU A 345 -17.83 9.25 -1.29
N HIS A 346 -16.91 9.57 -0.40
CA HIS A 346 -17.16 9.89 1.01
C HIS A 346 -17.03 11.38 1.25
N LYS A 347 -17.48 11.86 2.42
CA LYS A 347 -17.34 13.28 2.83
C LYS A 347 -15.89 13.76 2.85
N ASP A 348 -14.96 12.85 3.15
CA ASP A 348 -13.55 13.13 3.43
C ASP A 348 -12.57 12.44 2.48
N CYS A 349 -13.05 11.60 1.55
CA CYS A 349 -12.18 10.93 0.59
C CYS A 349 -12.91 10.35 -0.62
N TYR A 350 -12.16 10.09 -1.69
CA TYR A 350 -12.54 9.17 -2.76
C TYR A 350 -11.82 7.84 -2.55
N ILE A 351 -12.49 6.74 -2.88
CA ILE A 351 -11.89 5.40 -2.88
C ILE A 351 -12.12 4.76 -4.24
N PHE A 352 -11.04 4.41 -4.91
CA PHE A 352 -11.04 3.69 -6.18
C PHE A 352 -10.53 2.29 -5.94
N SER A 353 -11.38 1.29 -6.13
CA SER A 353 -11.04 -0.12 -5.94
C SER A 353 -11.23 -0.88 -7.24
N ASN A 354 -10.19 -1.47 -7.78
CA ASN A 354 -10.25 -2.29 -8.97
C ASN A 354 -9.63 -3.67 -8.76
N PRO A 355 -10.26 -4.73 -9.31
CA PRO A 355 -9.72 -6.08 -9.30
C PRO A 355 -8.33 -6.20 -9.91
N GLY A 356 -7.54 -7.13 -9.37
CA GLY A 356 -6.20 -7.47 -9.84
C GLY A 356 -5.09 -6.95 -8.93
N SER A 357 -3.84 -7.22 -9.34
CA SER A 357 -2.63 -6.84 -8.61
C SER A 357 -1.98 -5.58 -9.21
N LEU A 358 -1.17 -4.89 -8.41
CA LEU A 358 -0.29 -3.84 -8.91
C LEU A 358 0.77 -4.44 -9.85
N LEU A 359 0.92 -3.85 -11.04
CA LEU A 359 1.98 -4.22 -12.00
C LEU A 359 3.34 -3.59 -11.67
N LEU A 360 3.36 -2.66 -10.72
CA LEU A 360 4.53 -1.98 -10.14
C LEU A 360 4.56 -2.23 -8.64
N SER A 361 5.73 -2.08 -8.01
CA SER A 361 5.75 -2.04 -6.54
C SER A 361 5.16 -0.73 -6.02
N ILE A 362 4.68 -0.73 -4.78
CA ILE A 362 4.18 0.49 -4.11
C ILE A 362 5.26 1.58 -4.11
N ALA A 363 6.51 1.21 -3.86
CA ALA A 363 7.64 2.15 -3.92
C ALA A 363 7.80 2.78 -5.31
N GLN A 364 7.72 1.98 -6.38
CA GLN A 364 7.78 2.48 -7.76
C GLN A 364 6.59 3.39 -8.11
N TYR A 365 5.41 3.11 -7.57
CA TYR A 365 4.23 3.98 -7.74
C TYR A 365 4.50 5.39 -7.21
N TYR A 366 5.07 5.51 -5.99
CA TYR A 366 5.39 6.79 -5.37
C TYR A 366 6.62 7.48 -5.95
N GLN A 367 7.58 6.72 -6.51
CA GLN A 367 8.74 7.30 -7.23
C GLN A 367 8.36 7.94 -8.56
N GLY A 368 7.25 7.48 -9.17
CA GLY A 368 6.80 7.96 -10.48
C GLY A 368 7.70 7.55 -11.65
N GLY A 369 7.41 8.10 -12.83
CA GLY A 369 8.23 7.88 -14.04
C GLY A 369 8.07 6.53 -14.70
N ASN A 370 7.45 5.54 -14.05
CA ASN A 370 7.18 4.21 -14.59
C ASN A 370 5.67 4.00 -14.77
N SER A 371 5.28 3.45 -15.91
CA SER A 371 3.89 3.08 -16.16
C SER A 371 3.81 1.77 -16.92
N VAL A 372 3.00 0.87 -16.41
CA VAL A 372 2.64 -0.38 -17.09
C VAL A 372 1.13 -0.47 -17.11
N CYS A 373 0.52 -0.33 -18.29
CA CYS A 373 -0.92 -0.41 -18.45
C CYS A 373 -1.36 -1.84 -18.74
N ARG A 374 -2.37 -2.33 -17.99
CA ARG A 374 -2.97 -3.67 -18.18
C ARG A 374 -3.79 -3.73 -19.45
N ASN A 375 -4.64 -2.73 -19.70
CA ASN A 375 -5.58 -2.67 -20.80
C ASN A 375 -5.22 -1.51 -21.76
N LYS A 376 -4.27 -1.76 -22.66
CA LYS A 376 -3.70 -0.75 -23.57
C LYS A 376 -4.69 -0.20 -24.59
N ALA A 377 -5.64 -1.03 -25.08
CA ALA A 377 -6.66 -0.55 -25.99
C ALA A 377 -7.63 0.40 -25.29
N LEU A 378 -8.10 0.04 -24.09
CA LEU A 378 -8.94 0.93 -23.27
C LEU A 378 -8.24 2.26 -22.98
N GLN A 379 -6.96 2.24 -22.60
CA GLN A 379 -6.18 3.45 -22.42
C GLN A 379 -6.15 4.32 -23.67
N THR A 380 -5.92 3.72 -24.84
CA THR A 380 -5.90 4.42 -26.14
C THR A 380 -7.26 5.05 -26.44
N MET A 381 -8.36 4.35 -26.14
CA MET A 381 -9.72 4.88 -26.32
C MET A 381 -9.97 6.10 -25.43
N PHE A 382 -9.61 6.06 -24.14
CA PHE A 382 -9.74 7.23 -23.26
C PHE A 382 -8.82 8.39 -23.67
N MET A 383 -7.64 8.11 -24.20
CA MET A 383 -6.72 9.14 -24.72
C MET A 383 -7.30 9.88 -25.93
N LEU A 384 -7.94 9.19 -26.86
CA LEU A 384 -8.47 9.80 -28.07
C LEU A 384 -9.55 10.85 -27.76
N ILE A 385 -10.39 10.60 -26.76
CA ILE A 385 -11.38 11.58 -26.28
C ILE A 385 -10.80 12.60 -25.28
N GLY A 386 -9.49 12.57 -25.02
CA GLY A 386 -8.82 13.54 -24.13
C GLY A 386 -8.99 13.30 -22.64
N SER A 387 -9.53 12.15 -22.26
CA SER A 387 -9.74 11.83 -20.85
C SER A 387 -8.48 11.23 -20.19
N ALA A 388 -7.56 10.63 -20.96
CA ALA A 388 -6.30 10.08 -20.49
C ALA A 388 -5.10 10.66 -21.24
N GLU A 389 -3.90 10.51 -20.71
CA GLU A 389 -2.63 10.87 -21.36
C GLU A 389 -1.64 9.69 -21.35
N LYS A 390 -0.71 9.71 -22.32
CA LYS A 390 0.26 8.61 -22.55
C LYS A 390 1.66 8.97 -22.00
N ALA A 391 1.83 9.40 -20.82
CA ALA A 391 3.16 9.89 -20.43
C ALA A 391 3.89 9.11 -19.32
N GLY A 392 3.36 7.99 -18.84
CA GLY A 392 3.93 7.32 -17.66
C GLY A 392 3.87 8.16 -16.38
N SER A 393 3.14 9.28 -16.43
CA SER A 393 3.05 10.30 -15.38
C SER A 393 1.74 10.25 -14.59
N GLY A 394 0.96 9.16 -14.72
CA GLY A 394 -0.36 9.07 -14.08
C GLY A 394 -0.29 9.18 -12.56
N ALA A 395 0.59 8.40 -11.92
CA ALA A 395 0.80 8.47 -10.48
C ALA A 395 1.32 9.86 -10.05
N ASP A 396 2.27 10.42 -10.80
CA ASP A 396 2.84 11.75 -10.54
C ASP A 396 1.76 12.83 -10.58
N LYS A 397 0.86 12.78 -11.59
CA LYS A 397 -0.23 13.74 -11.71
C LYS A 397 -1.20 13.65 -10.54
N ILE A 398 -1.54 12.43 -10.12
CA ILE A 398 -2.41 12.21 -8.97
C ILE A 398 -1.77 12.81 -7.72
N ILE A 399 -0.52 12.47 -7.43
CA ILE A 399 0.20 12.95 -6.25
C ILE A 399 0.36 14.48 -6.31
N GLN A 400 0.81 15.03 -7.43
CA GLN A 400 1.05 16.47 -7.57
C GLN A 400 -0.25 17.29 -7.56
N GLY A 401 -1.33 16.78 -8.16
CA GLY A 401 -2.64 17.43 -8.14
C GLY A 401 -3.22 17.53 -6.73
N TRP A 402 -3.07 16.47 -5.93
CA TRP A 402 -3.47 16.45 -4.52
C TRP A 402 -2.62 17.36 -3.66
N LYS A 403 -1.30 17.33 -3.86
CA LYS A 403 -0.34 18.18 -3.16
C LYS A 403 -0.61 19.66 -3.40
N LYS A 404 -0.92 20.08 -4.64
CA LYS A 404 -1.25 21.47 -4.98
C LYS A 404 -2.52 21.98 -4.28
N ALA A 405 -3.44 21.09 -3.94
CA ALA A 405 -4.63 21.40 -3.17
C ALA A 405 -4.40 21.36 -1.64
N ASN A 406 -3.16 21.11 -1.19
CA ASN A 406 -2.81 20.90 0.23
C ASN A 406 -3.61 19.77 0.90
N TYR A 407 -4.09 18.79 0.13
CA TYR A 407 -4.71 17.59 0.68
C TYR A 407 -3.65 16.60 1.18
N ARG A 408 -4.06 15.69 2.07
CA ARG A 408 -3.24 14.54 2.47
C ARG A 408 -2.87 13.72 1.24
N ASN A 409 -1.67 13.14 1.26
CA ASN A 409 -1.21 12.36 0.12
C ASN A 409 -2.14 11.19 -0.21
N PRO A 410 -2.32 10.90 -1.51
CA PRO A 410 -2.93 9.67 -1.97
C PRO A 410 -2.29 8.44 -1.34
N ARG A 411 -3.11 7.43 -1.01
CA ARG A 411 -2.65 6.16 -0.46
C ARG A 411 -3.08 5.02 -1.37
N ILE A 412 -2.11 4.22 -1.81
CA ILE A 412 -2.36 3.03 -2.61
C ILE A 412 -2.06 1.78 -1.78
N GLU A 413 -2.94 0.79 -1.86
CA GLU A 413 -2.83 -0.49 -1.17
C GLU A 413 -3.12 -1.63 -2.14
N GLU A 414 -2.44 -2.75 -1.95
CA GLU A 414 -2.71 -4.01 -2.62
C GLU A 414 -3.28 -4.99 -1.61
N ILE A 415 -4.48 -5.50 -1.88
CA ILE A 415 -5.16 -6.49 -1.06
C ILE A 415 -5.10 -7.83 -1.79
N THR A 416 -4.70 -8.89 -1.10
CA THR A 416 -4.41 -10.19 -1.71
C THR A 416 -5.57 -11.20 -1.65
N HIS A 417 -6.61 -10.94 -0.84
CA HIS A 417 -7.79 -11.82 -0.76
C HIS A 417 -9.09 -11.04 -0.62
N PRO A 418 -9.82 -10.79 -1.72
CA PRO A 418 -9.49 -11.04 -3.13
C PRO A 418 -8.45 -10.05 -3.64
N ASP A 419 -7.69 -10.45 -4.70
CA ASP A 419 -6.71 -9.57 -5.33
C ASP A 419 -7.39 -8.28 -5.83
N LYS A 420 -7.08 -7.15 -5.20
CA LYS A 420 -7.55 -5.82 -5.63
C LYS A 420 -6.58 -4.72 -5.25
N VAL A 421 -6.58 -3.68 -6.04
CA VAL A 421 -5.85 -2.44 -5.77
C VAL A 421 -6.83 -1.40 -5.29
N VAL A 422 -6.50 -0.72 -4.18
CA VAL A 422 -7.31 0.34 -3.58
C VAL A 422 -6.49 1.63 -3.56
N LEU A 423 -6.98 2.66 -4.25
CA LEU A 423 -6.43 4.01 -4.20
C LEU A 423 -7.38 4.91 -3.41
N THR A 424 -6.91 5.44 -2.29
CA THR A 424 -7.64 6.43 -1.48
C THR A 424 -7.08 7.82 -1.75
N LEU A 425 -7.96 8.75 -2.10
CA LEU A 425 -7.67 10.17 -2.31
C LEU A 425 -8.36 11.00 -1.22
N PRO A 426 -7.64 11.40 -0.13
CA PRO A 426 -8.25 12.16 0.96
C PRO A 426 -8.64 13.57 0.53
N LEU A 427 -9.83 14.04 0.92
CA LEU A 427 -10.31 15.42 0.76
C LEU A 427 -9.99 16.30 1.98
N VAL A 428 -9.32 15.74 2.96
CA VAL A 428 -8.94 16.46 4.17
C VAL A 428 -7.66 17.25 3.91
N SER A 429 -7.74 18.56 4.09
CA SER A 429 -6.56 19.43 3.99
C SER A 429 -5.61 19.15 5.15
N LEU A 430 -4.31 19.09 4.85
CA LEU A 430 -3.27 19.05 5.87
C LEU A 430 -3.24 20.35 6.70
N LEU A 431 -3.67 21.46 6.10
CA LEU A 431 -3.74 22.80 6.71
C LEU A 431 -5.21 23.21 6.94
N SER A 432 -6.03 22.31 7.51
CA SER A 432 -7.39 22.67 7.88
C SER A 432 -7.40 23.75 8.99
N ASP A 433 -8.46 24.56 9.05
CA ASP A 433 -8.62 25.59 10.06
C ASP A 433 -8.50 25.03 11.49
N GLU A 434 -8.94 23.80 11.69
CA GLU A 434 -8.83 23.08 12.97
C GLU A 434 -7.38 22.77 13.32
N VAL A 435 -6.59 22.24 12.38
CA VAL A 435 -5.16 21.94 12.56
C VAL A 435 -4.39 23.24 12.79
N ILE A 436 -4.65 24.27 11.99
CA ILE A 436 -4.03 25.59 12.15
C ILE A 436 -4.39 26.20 13.52
N SER A 437 -5.65 26.17 13.91
CA SER A 437 -6.09 26.68 15.22
C SER A 437 -5.44 25.91 16.36
N TYR A 438 -5.30 24.59 16.25
CA TYR A 438 -4.62 23.76 17.22
C TYR A 438 -3.13 24.10 17.30
N LEU A 439 -2.42 24.21 16.17
CA LEU A 439 -1.01 24.60 16.13
C LEU A 439 -0.81 26.02 16.74
N LYS A 440 -1.69 26.98 16.42
CA LYS A 440 -1.68 28.32 17.05
C LYS A 440 -1.90 28.26 18.55
N SER A 441 -2.78 27.41 19.04
CA SER A 441 -3.02 27.23 20.48
C SER A 441 -1.79 26.70 21.21
N LEU A 442 -0.98 25.85 20.57
CA LEU A 442 0.24 25.29 21.14
C LEU A 442 1.43 26.23 21.02
N PHE A 443 1.65 26.82 19.84
CA PHE A 443 2.90 27.49 19.49
C PHE A 443 2.77 29.01 19.33
N GLY A 444 1.56 29.56 19.26
CA GLY A 444 1.30 31.00 19.08
C GLY A 444 0.90 31.33 17.65
N GLU A 445 0.46 32.59 17.43
CA GLU A 445 -0.03 33.05 16.12
C GLU A 445 1.04 33.02 15.02
N ASP A 446 2.31 33.21 15.40
CA ASP A 446 3.44 33.28 14.46
C ASP A 446 3.75 31.92 13.77
N ILE A 447 3.16 30.83 14.25
CA ILE A 447 3.37 29.49 13.68
C ILE A 447 2.98 29.41 12.19
N THR A 448 2.04 30.23 11.74
CA THR A 448 1.62 30.29 10.35
C THR A 448 2.61 31.04 9.44
N SER A 449 3.56 31.77 10.03
CA SER A 449 4.58 32.54 9.31
C SER A 449 5.88 31.78 9.08
N ILE A 450 6.00 30.54 9.61
CA ILE A 450 7.20 29.71 9.38
C ILE A 450 7.25 29.18 7.95
N GLU A 451 8.42 28.68 7.54
CA GLU A 451 8.59 28.07 6.21
C GLU A 451 7.50 27.03 5.93
N HIS A 452 6.91 27.07 4.73
CA HIS A 452 5.79 26.21 4.33
C HIS A 452 6.05 24.72 4.61
N ASN A 453 7.25 24.20 4.32
CA ASN A 453 7.59 22.80 4.58
C ASN A 453 7.64 22.46 6.07
N LYS A 454 8.03 23.41 6.93
CA LYS A 454 7.98 23.25 8.39
C LYS A 454 6.52 23.17 8.86
N LEU A 455 5.67 24.08 8.36
CA LEU A 455 4.24 24.09 8.70
C LEU A 455 3.55 22.79 8.24
N MET A 456 3.82 22.33 7.03
CA MET A 456 3.30 21.07 6.51
C MET A 456 3.74 19.88 7.36
N THR A 457 4.99 19.88 7.81
CA THR A 457 5.52 18.81 8.69
C THR A 457 4.79 18.78 10.03
N LEU A 458 4.58 19.94 10.65
CA LEU A 458 3.84 20.05 11.91
C LEU A 458 2.37 19.66 11.73
N ALA A 459 1.73 20.10 10.66
CA ALA A 459 0.35 19.77 10.35
C ALA A 459 0.17 18.25 10.11
N THR A 460 1.11 17.63 9.41
CA THR A 460 1.12 16.17 9.21
C THR A 460 1.27 15.44 10.54
N CYS A 461 2.24 15.87 11.36
CA CYS A 461 2.46 15.29 12.69
C CYS A 461 1.24 15.44 13.61
N CYS A 462 0.57 16.58 13.54
CA CYS A 462 -0.67 16.83 14.28
C CYS A 462 -1.79 15.88 13.85
N SER A 463 -1.92 15.65 12.55
CA SER A 463 -3.01 14.84 11.97
C SER A 463 -2.78 13.33 12.13
N GLU A 464 -1.53 12.87 12.05
CA GLU A 464 -1.17 11.44 12.09
C GLU A 464 -0.72 10.98 13.47
N GLY A 465 -0.47 11.92 14.40
CA GLY A 465 0.01 11.66 15.76
C GLY A 465 1.52 11.54 15.85
N GLU A 466 2.17 10.92 14.89
CA GLU A 466 3.62 10.78 14.77
C GLU A 466 4.05 10.72 13.30
N ILE A 467 5.29 11.12 13.03
CA ILE A 467 5.86 11.10 11.67
C ILE A 467 7.28 10.54 11.68
N THR A 468 7.70 10.00 10.54
CA THR A 468 9.07 9.53 10.31
C THR A 468 9.71 10.31 9.15
N ASN A 469 11.03 10.21 9.01
CA ASN A 469 11.73 10.78 7.85
C ASN A 469 11.16 10.24 6.52
N TYR A 470 10.93 8.92 6.43
CA TYR A 470 10.33 8.29 5.25
C TYR A 470 8.94 8.87 4.95
N ARG A 471 8.08 9.00 5.97
CA ARG A 471 6.75 9.59 5.80
C ARG A 471 6.84 11.02 5.26
N MET A 472 7.78 11.80 5.77
CA MET A 472 7.95 13.19 5.34
C MET A 472 8.53 13.33 3.93
N GLN A 473 9.30 12.36 3.41
CA GLN A 473 9.70 12.32 2.01
C GLN A 473 8.50 12.25 1.07
N LEU A 474 7.41 11.60 1.50
CA LEU A 474 6.16 11.49 0.72
C LEU A 474 5.33 12.78 0.77
N VAL A 475 5.47 13.60 1.82
CA VAL A 475 4.67 14.83 2.03
C VAL A 475 5.40 16.07 1.48
N VAL A 476 6.70 16.16 1.74
CA VAL A 476 7.56 17.30 1.39
C VAL A 476 8.52 16.85 0.30
N ASP A 477 8.50 17.54 -0.84
CA ASP A 477 9.33 17.22 -2.01
C ASP A 477 10.80 17.60 -1.78
N LYS A 478 11.47 16.87 -0.88
CA LYS A 478 12.89 17.06 -0.55
C LYS A 478 13.58 15.71 -0.37
N HIS A 479 14.87 15.69 -0.61
CA HIS A 479 15.69 14.51 -0.40
C HIS A 479 15.75 14.13 1.09
N SER A 480 15.93 12.83 1.40
CA SER A 480 15.96 12.30 2.78
C SER A 480 16.91 13.06 3.72
N ALA A 481 18.07 13.52 3.21
CA ALA A 481 19.01 14.31 4.00
C ALA A 481 18.44 15.69 4.37
N ASP A 482 17.70 16.34 3.46
CA ASP A 482 17.06 17.64 3.70
C ASP A 482 15.89 17.50 4.67
N ILE A 483 15.14 16.39 4.58
CA ILE A 483 14.09 16.06 5.54
C ILE A 483 14.69 15.84 6.94
N THR A 484 15.81 15.13 7.02
CA THR A 484 16.52 14.95 8.30
C THR A 484 16.92 16.28 8.90
N LYS A 485 17.42 17.22 8.08
CA LYS A 485 17.75 18.58 8.52
C LYS A 485 16.51 19.34 8.99
N LEU A 486 15.43 19.31 8.21
CA LEU A 486 14.14 19.91 8.55
C LEU A 486 13.58 19.42 9.90
N LEU A 487 13.60 18.10 10.11
CA LEU A 487 13.13 17.48 11.36
C LEU A 487 14.01 17.87 12.55
N LYS A 488 15.33 17.92 12.38
CA LYS A 488 16.27 18.40 13.41
C LYS A 488 16.05 19.88 13.75
N GLU A 489 15.81 20.72 12.75
CA GLU A 489 15.48 22.13 12.97
C GLU A 489 14.19 22.27 13.79
N LEU A 490 13.12 21.55 13.45
CA LEU A 490 11.87 21.55 14.19
C LEU A 490 12.03 21.02 15.63
N CYS A 491 12.96 20.10 15.86
CA CYS A 491 13.30 19.65 17.21
C CYS A 491 14.10 20.71 17.99
N ASN A 492 15.06 21.38 17.34
CA ASN A 492 15.83 22.47 17.92
C ASN A 492 14.94 23.67 18.27
N ASP A 493 13.97 23.98 17.40
CA ASP A 493 12.95 25.02 17.60
C ASP A 493 11.88 24.55 18.62
N ARG A 494 12.01 23.34 19.20
CA ARG A 494 11.13 22.73 20.20
C ARG A 494 9.70 22.43 19.73
N TYR A 495 9.43 22.45 18.46
CA TYR A 495 8.10 22.10 17.92
C TYR A 495 7.86 20.58 17.94
N LEU A 496 8.91 19.77 17.71
CA LEU A 496 8.85 18.32 17.73
C LEU A 496 9.72 17.70 18.82
N ILE A 497 9.32 16.50 19.26
CA ILE A 497 10.09 15.66 20.18
C ILE A 497 10.45 14.39 19.42
N PRO A 498 11.76 14.05 19.27
CA PRO A 498 12.18 12.80 18.68
C PRO A 498 12.02 11.66 19.69
N GLU A 499 11.50 10.51 19.24
CA GLU A 499 11.43 9.26 20.00
C GLU A 499 12.04 8.14 19.16
N GLY A 500 12.82 7.23 19.75
CA GLY A 500 13.56 6.18 19.07
C GLY A 500 14.99 6.58 18.69
N ILE A 501 15.71 5.66 18.04
CA ILE A 501 17.13 5.80 17.66
C ILE A 501 17.32 5.39 16.20
N GLY A 502 18.18 6.12 15.48
CA GLY A 502 18.56 5.78 14.10
C GLY A 502 17.44 5.93 13.08
N ARG A 503 17.29 4.97 12.17
CA ARG A 503 16.25 5.00 11.11
C ARG A 503 14.82 4.82 11.62
N GLY A 504 14.65 4.24 12.83
CA GLY A 504 13.37 4.10 13.52
C GLY A 504 12.94 5.33 14.32
N THR A 505 13.65 6.46 14.21
CA THR A 505 13.27 7.69 14.88
C THR A 505 11.95 8.21 14.34
N HIS A 506 10.97 8.35 15.20
CA HIS A 506 9.72 9.02 14.93
C HIS A 506 9.62 10.31 15.74
N TYR A 507 8.80 11.22 15.29
CA TYR A 507 8.71 12.57 15.85
C TYR A 507 7.26 12.87 16.20
N ARG A 508 7.04 13.47 17.36
CA ARG A 508 5.72 13.88 17.84
C ARG A 508 5.66 15.36 18.14
N ILE A 509 4.45 15.94 18.11
CA ILE A 509 4.21 17.32 18.50
C ILE A 509 4.58 17.52 19.98
N ASN A 510 5.37 18.57 20.24
CA ASN A 510 5.70 18.98 21.60
C ASN A 510 4.52 19.72 22.25
N LYS A 511 3.68 19.01 22.99
CA LYS A 511 2.52 19.57 23.70
C LYS A 511 2.91 20.47 24.88
N LYS A 512 4.16 20.38 25.37
CA LYS A 512 4.68 21.15 26.49
C LYS A 512 5.47 22.40 26.07
N PHE A 513 5.32 22.85 24.85
CA PHE A 513 6.05 23.99 24.29
C PHE A 513 5.93 25.27 25.16
N ARG A 514 4.75 25.57 25.72
CA ARG A 514 4.46 26.76 26.55
C ARG A 514 4.81 26.59 28.03
N GLU A 515 4.97 25.37 28.51
CA GLU A 515 5.24 25.12 29.94
C GLU A 515 6.69 25.41 30.36
N GLY A 516 7.58 25.73 29.40
CA GLY A 516 8.98 26.13 29.69
C GLY A 516 9.86 25.04 30.27
N GLU A 517 9.35 23.84 30.51
CA GLU A 517 10.16 22.71 30.96
C GLU A 517 11.00 22.20 29.79
N LEU A 518 12.32 22.26 29.92
CA LEU A 518 13.28 21.59 29.05
C LEU A 518 12.96 20.09 29.05
N PRO A 519 12.70 19.47 27.90
CA PRO A 519 12.85 18.02 27.79
C PRO A 519 14.31 17.73 28.15
N GLY A 520 14.52 16.92 29.19
CA GLY A 520 15.86 16.59 29.65
C GLY A 520 16.75 16.19 28.47
N ASN A 521 17.96 16.76 28.46
CA ASN A 521 19.06 16.60 27.54
C ASN A 521 19.03 15.32 26.69
N VAL A 522 18.65 15.44 25.43
CA VAL A 522 18.91 14.43 24.39
C VAL A 522 19.95 14.94 23.37
N ALA A 523 20.59 16.06 23.67
CA ALA A 523 21.58 16.69 22.79
C ALA A 523 23.03 16.52 23.26
N SER A 524 23.43 15.36 23.82
CA SER A 524 24.86 15.11 24.07
C SER A 524 25.22 13.64 24.30
N ASN A 525 24.86 12.77 23.33
CA ASN A 525 25.46 11.44 23.28
C ASN A 525 26.16 11.19 21.95
N VAL A 526 26.99 12.15 21.54
CA VAL A 526 28.10 11.94 20.63
C VAL A 526 29.31 12.57 21.31
N ALA A 527 29.84 11.94 22.29
CA ALA A 527 31.22 11.85 22.80
C ALA A 527 31.23 11.58 24.31
N SER A 528 32.02 10.55 24.65
CA SER A 528 32.44 10.19 26.02
C SER A 528 31.55 9.21 26.80
N ASN A 529 31.81 7.93 26.51
CA ASN A 529 31.77 6.91 27.55
C ASN A 529 32.97 7.11 28.49
N VAL A 530 32.76 7.52 29.72
CA VAL A 530 33.47 7.05 30.95
C VAL A 530 32.67 7.51 32.20
N ALA A 531 32.29 6.53 32.98
CA ALA A 531 32.13 6.47 34.45
C ALA A 531 30.83 7.00 35.14
N SER A 532 30.25 6.04 35.83
CA SER A 532 29.53 6.10 37.14
C SER A 532 28.05 6.46 37.15
N SER A 533 27.29 5.43 37.55
CA SER A 533 25.88 5.43 38.03
C SER A 533 25.63 6.35 39.21
N PRO A 534 24.38 6.81 39.53
CA PRO A 534 23.39 5.90 40.13
C PRO A 534 21.90 6.10 39.69
N ASP A 535 21.13 5.03 39.94
CA ASP A 535 19.69 4.91 40.12
C ASP A 535 18.72 5.73 39.25
N LYS A 536 18.16 5.04 38.24
CA LYS A 536 16.81 5.30 37.75
C LYS A 536 16.00 4.00 37.85
N GLU A 537 14.92 4.07 38.60
CA GLU A 537 13.92 3.03 38.75
C GLU A 537 13.51 2.49 37.40
N ARG A 538 13.96 1.25 37.09
CA ARG A 538 13.43 0.43 36.00
C ARG A 538 11.97 0.17 36.34
N ARG A 539 11.04 0.66 35.51
CA ARG A 539 9.66 0.16 35.48
C ARG A 539 9.74 -1.36 35.28
N ARG A 540 9.59 -2.08 36.37
CA ARG A 540 9.62 -3.54 36.46
C ARG A 540 8.55 -4.11 35.53
N ARG A 541 8.92 -4.94 34.55
CA ARG A 541 7.95 -5.69 33.76
C ARG A 541 7.19 -6.60 34.71
N LEU A 542 5.88 -6.37 34.85
CA LEU A 542 5.00 -7.23 35.61
C LEU A 542 5.08 -8.66 35.04
N SER A 543 5.29 -9.66 35.90
CA SER A 543 5.13 -11.07 35.52
C SER A 543 3.68 -11.35 35.13
N SER A 544 3.39 -12.48 34.47
CA SER A 544 2.02 -12.84 34.08
C SER A 544 1.08 -12.88 35.28
N SER A 545 1.54 -13.38 36.42
CA SER A 545 0.75 -13.45 37.65
C SER A 545 0.48 -12.07 38.27
N GLU A 546 1.47 -11.18 38.26
CA GLU A 546 1.30 -9.78 38.73
C GLU A 546 0.35 -9.00 37.83
N LEU A 547 0.38 -9.26 36.50
CA LEU A 547 -0.53 -8.66 35.56
C LEU A 547 -1.97 -9.15 35.75
N HIS A 548 -2.18 -10.45 35.94
CA HIS A 548 -3.51 -11.00 36.25
C HIS A 548 -4.07 -10.38 37.53
N THR A 549 -3.24 -10.24 38.58
CA THR A 549 -3.65 -9.59 39.83
C THR A 549 -4.04 -8.12 39.60
N ALA A 550 -3.26 -7.37 38.82
CA ALA A 550 -3.57 -5.98 38.51
C ALA A 550 -4.88 -5.83 37.70
N ILE A 551 -5.15 -6.75 36.76
CA ILE A 551 -6.40 -6.77 36.01
C ILE A 551 -7.59 -7.09 36.93
N LEU A 552 -7.47 -8.06 37.83
CA LEU A 552 -8.53 -8.38 38.80
C LEU A 552 -8.84 -7.20 39.74
N GLN A 553 -7.81 -6.48 40.18
CA GLN A 553 -7.99 -5.27 40.98
C GLN A 553 -8.63 -4.13 40.17
N ALA A 554 -8.35 -4.04 38.88
CA ALA A 554 -8.97 -3.03 38.02
C ALA A 554 -10.44 -3.34 37.70
N CYS A 555 -10.86 -4.60 37.83
CA CYS A 555 -12.18 -5.13 37.43
C CYS A 555 -13.07 -5.47 38.67
N VAL A 556 -13.01 -4.70 39.73
CA VAL A 556 -13.88 -4.90 40.93
C VAL A 556 -15.36 -4.79 40.54
N ASP A 557 -15.70 -3.85 39.64
CA ASP A 557 -16.98 -3.70 38.99
C ASP A 557 -16.84 -3.94 37.47
N PHE A 558 -17.94 -3.89 36.72
CA PHE A 558 -17.90 -4.03 35.27
C PHE A 558 -17.20 -2.85 34.61
N GLU A 559 -16.00 -3.11 34.09
CA GLU A 559 -15.13 -2.11 33.46
C GLU A 559 -14.98 -2.37 31.94
N SER A 560 -14.90 -1.30 31.15
CA SER A 560 -14.59 -1.38 29.73
C SER A 560 -13.14 -1.77 29.50
N LEU A 561 -12.84 -2.32 28.32
CA LEU A 561 -11.49 -2.73 27.97
C LEU A 561 -10.50 -1.53 27.97
N GLU A 562 -10.97 -0.34 27.58
CA GLU A 562 -10.20 0.89 27.62
C GLU A 562 -9.88 1.32 29.07
N ALA A 563 -10.85 1.25 29.95
CA ALA A 563 -10.64 1.59 31.37
C ALA A 563 -9.64 0.65 32.03
N ILE A 564 -9.73 -0.66 31.74
CA ILE A 564 -8.76 -1.67 32.23
C ILE A 564 -7.36 -1.37 31.66
N ALA A 565 -7.26 -1.06 30.37
CA ALA A 565 -5.99 -0.74 29.71
C ALA A 565 -5.27 0.45 30.37
N ASN A 566 -6.03 1.50 30.67
CA ASN A 566 -5.51 2.70 31.33
C ASN A 566 -5.07 2.41 32.77
N LYS A 567 -5.86 1.65 33.55
CA LYS A 567 -5.55 1.31 34.96
C LYS A 567 -4.32 0.41 35.08
N VAL A 568 -4.13 -0.52 34.15
CA VAL A 568 -3.06 -1.53 34.19
C VAL A 568 -1.80 -1.08 33.42
N GLY A 569 -1.92 -0.03 32.60
CA GLY A 569 -0.81 0.49 31.79
C GLY A 569 -0.37 -0.45 30.68
N LYS A 570 -1.31 -1.22 30.08
CA LYS A 570 -1.08 -2.14 28.99
C LYS A 570 -1.88 -1.75 27.75
N SER A 571 -1.37 -2.09 26.57
CA SER A 571 -2.07 -1.79 25.30
C SER A 571 -3.41 -2.53 25.23
N LEU A 572 -4.41 -1.85 24.66
CA LEU A 572 -5.76 -2.36 24.44
C LEU A 572 -5.73 -3.65 23.60
N ARG A 573 -4.84 -3.71 22.62
CA ARG A 573 -4.63 -4.88 21.74
C ARG A 573 -4.13 -6.11 22.54
N TYR A 574 -3.17 -5.90 23.43
CA TYR A 574 -2.65 -7.00 24.26
C TYR A 574 -3.71 -7.55 25.21
N LEU A 575 -4.46 -6.66 25.89
CA LEU A 575 -5.54 -7.07 26.77
C LEU A 575 -6.65 -7.81 26.03
N LYS A 576 -7.10 -7.29 24.89
CA LYS A 576 -8.17 -7.85 24.06
C LYS A 576 -7.84 -9.23 23.51
N ASN A 577 -6.61 -9.43 23.04
CA ASN A 577 -6.25 -10.63 22.29
C ASN A 577 -5.53 -11.70 23.15
N ARG A 578 -4.93 -11.32 24.31
CA ARG A 578 -4.18 -12.27 25.14
C ARG A 578 -4.68 -12.35 26.58
N ALA A 579 -4.61 -11.28 27.35
CA ALA A 579 -4.85 -11.38 28.80
C ALA A 579 -6.31 -11.68 29.14
N ILE A 580 -7.25 -10.89 28.62
CA ILE A 580 -8.69 -11.02 28.96
C ILE A 580 -9.28 -12.37 28.48
N PRO A 581 -9.03 -12.87 27.27
CA PRO A 581 -9.55 -14.17 26.84
C PRO A 581 -9.10 -15.32 27.74
N ILE A 582 -7.82 -15.32 28.16
CA ILE A 582 -7.27 -16.33 29.06
C ILE A 582 -7.97 -16.27 30.41
N MET A 583 -8.05 -15.08 31.01
CA MET A 583 -8.66 -14.89 32.34
C MET A 583 -10.16 -15.20 32.34
N VAL A 584 -10.86 -14.98 31.24
CA VAL A 584 -12.27 -15.40 31.09
C VAL A 584 -12.38 -16.92 30.96
N ALA A 585 -11.48 -17.57 30.19
CA ALA A 585 -11.46 -19.03 30.05
C ALA A 585 -11.11 -19.72 31.37
N GLU A 586 -10.21 -19.15 32.15
CA GLU A 586 -9.85 -19.63 33.51
C GLU A 586 -10.92 -19.30 34.57
N GLY A 587 -12.01 -18.63 34.20
CA GLY A 587 -13.09 -18.28 35.10
C GLY A 587 -12.76 -17.20 36.13
N LEU A 588 -11.68 -16.43 35.91
CA LEU A 588 -11.26 -15.33 36.77
C LEU A 588 -12.03 -14.04 36.50
N LEU A 589 -12.47 -13.85 35.25
CA LEU A 589 -13.29 -12.71 34.80
C LEU A 589 -14.62 -13.20 34.24
N GLU A 590 -15.68 -12.44 34.45
CA GLU A 590 -16.97 -12.63 33.81
C GLU A 590 -17.27 -11.46 32.84
N ARG A 591 -18.04 -11.75 31.81
CA ARG A 591 -18.50 -10.79 30.82
C ARG A 591 -19.86 -10.27 31.17
N GLU A 592 -20.13 -8.98 30.95
CA GLU A 592 -21.46 -8.41 31.12
C GLU A 592 -22.46 -9.00 30.10
N TYR A 593 -21.99 -9.26 28.88
CA TYR A 593 -22.76 -9.90 27.81
C TYR A 593 -22.15 -11.27 27.46
N PRO A 594 -22.42 -12.32 28.24
CA PRO A 594 -21.75 -13.63 28.08
C PRO A 594 -22.12 -14.33 26.76
N ASN A 595 -23.34 -14.14 26.27
CA ASN A 595 -23.83 -14.75 25.03
C ASN A 595 -23.42 -13.97 23.76
N MET A 596 -22.84 -12.78 23.91
CA MET A 596 -22.33 -11.94 22.82
C MET A 596 -20.89 -11.51 23.08
N PRO A 597 -19.89 -12.39 22.91
CA PRO A 597 -18.49 -12.10 23.25
C PRO A 597 -17.88 -10.90 22.52
N LYS A 598 -18.42 -10.55 21.36
CA LYS A 598 -17.97 -9.41 20.52
C LYS A 598 -18.86 -8.17 20.63
N HIS A 599 -19.70 -8.08 21.69
CA HIS A 599 -20.58 -6.92 21.89
C HIS A 599 -19.77 -5.61 21.93
N PRO A 600 -20.17 -4.53 21.22
CA PRO A 600 -19.41 -3.27 21.15
C PRO A 600 -19.14 -2.63 22.52
N HIS A 601 -20.09 -2.77 23.45
CA HIS A 601 -20.01 -2.25 24.83
C HIS A 601 -19.70 -3.35 25.86
N GLN A 602 -18.92 -4.38 25.47
CA GLN A 602 -18.54 -5.46 26.37
C GLN A 602 -17.72 -4.92 27.55
N ARG A 603 -18.13 -5.29 28.80
CA ARG A 603 -17.41 -4.98 30.03
C ARG A 603 -17.05 -6.27 30.77
N TYR A 604 -16.07 -6.18 31.66
CA TYR A 604 -15.52 -7.33 32.39
C TYR A 604 -15.46 -7.03 33.87
N ARG A 605 -15.78 -8.05 34.70
CA ARG A 605 -15.70 -7.98 36.16
C ARG A 605 -14.99 -9.21 36.72
N ALA A 606 -14.22 -9.03 37.79
CA ALA A 606 -13.63 -10.12 38.53
C ALA A 606 -14.73 -11.00 39.15
N LYS A 607 -14.64 -12.30 38.89
CA LYS A 607 -15.63 -13.26 39.46
C LYS A 607 -15.33 -13.42 40.95
N LYS A 608 -16.30 -13.09 41.81
CA LYS A 608 -16.20 -13.38 43.24
C LYS A 608 -16.11 -14.89 43.42
N ARG A 609 -15.05 -15.38 44.07
CA ARG A 609 -14.94 -16.76 44.52
C ARG A 609 -15.94 -17.09 45.61
#